data_9b00ef06bbdf6ced600dee3984f6506f
#
_entry.id   9b00ef06bbdf6ced600dee3984f6506f
#
_cell.length_a   1.000
_cell.length_b   1.000
_cell.length_c   1.000
_cell.angle_alpha   90.00
_cell.angle_beta   90.00
_cell.angle_gamma   90.00
#
_symmetry.space_group_name_H-M   'P 1'
#
loop_
_entity.id
_entity.type
_entity.pdbx_description
1 polymer ?
#
loop_
_entity_poly.entity_id
_entity_poly.type
_entity_poly.pdbx_seq_one_letter_code
_entity_poly.pdbx_strand_id
1 'polypeptide(L)'
;ELMRTFRETLNAMQAGDNILVFPENAENHAPGEGGYAREGVGQLYTGFAMIAPMYYAKTHKRAVFVPIYASRKHRTLTIGQGVVYDPDNNATAEKLRIVDALLDSMQAMYEQETVDESPTSHPSAC
;
A
#
# COMPACT_ATOMS: atom_id res chain seq x y z
N GLU A 1 -8.71 -9.79 -17.62
CA GLU A 1 -7.95 -8.65 -18.02
C GLU A 1 -8.22 -7.47 -17.11
N LEU A 2 -7.44 -6.43 -17.30
CA LEU A 2 -7.40 -5.30 -16.37
C LEU A 2 -8.74 -4.61 -16.17
N MET A 3 -9.44 -4.33 -17.26
CA MET A 3 -10.73 -3.63 -17.16
C MET A 3 -11.78 -4.44 -16.43
N ARG A 4 -11.75 -5.74 -16.63
CA ARG A 4 -12.66 -6.62 -15.91
C ARG A 4 -12.38 -6.60 -14.42
N THR A 5 -11.11 -6.64 -14.05
CA THR A 5 -10.69 -6.59 -12.66
C THR A 5 -11.14 -5.29 -11.99
N PHE A 6 -10.97 -4.16 -12.67
CA PHE A 6 -11.42 -2.88 -12.13
C PHE A 6 -12.94 -2.86 -11.95
N ARG A 7 -13.68 -3.40 -12.90
CA ARG A 7 -15.14 -3.41 -12.80
C ARG A 7 -15.60 -4.25 -11.62
N GLU A 8 -15.01 -5.43 -11.45
CA GLU A 8 -15.36 -6.30 -10.33
C GLU A 8 -14.99 -5.65 -8.99
N THR A 9 -13.84 -4.97 -8.94
CA THR A 9 -13.44 -4.25 -7.73
C THR A 9 -14.41 -3.13 -7.41
N LEU A 10 -14.82 -2.35 -8.42
CA LEU A 10 -15.80 -1.28 -8.22
C LEU A 10 -17.12 -1.82 -7.69
N ASN A 11 -17.58 -2.94 -8.24
CA ASN A 11 -18.83 -3.53 -7.79
C ASN A 11 -18.74 -3.96 -6.33
N ALA A 12 -17.61 -4.54 -5.93
CA ALA A 12 -17.41 -4.95 -4.54
C ALA A 12 -17.39 -3.73 -3.60
N MET A 13 -16.69 -2.66 -4.01
CA MET A 13 -16.64 -1.45 -3.20
C MET A 13 -18.03 -0.81 -3.05
N GLN A 14 -18.82 -0.82 -4.12
CA GLN A 14 -20.19 -0.29 -4.06
C GLN A 14 -21.09 -1.14 -3.16
N ALA A 15 -20.78 -2.42 -3.03
CA ALA A 15 -21.49 -3.30 -2.12
C ALA A 15 -21.05 -3.15 -0.66
N GLY A 16 -20.06 -2.31 -0.40
CA GLY A 16 -19.58 -2.06 0.95
C GLY A 16 -18.39 -2.91 1.36
N ASP A 17 -17.80 -3.64 0.43
CA ASP A 17 -16.66 -4.49 0.74
C ASP A 17 -15.36 -3.69 0.77
N ASN A 18 -14.45 -4.10 1.63
CA ASN A 18 -13.08 -3.60 1.63
C ASN A 18 -12.26 -4.47 0.69
N ILE A 19 -11.33 -3.84 -0.02
CA ILE A 19 -10.51 -4.55 -1.01
C ILE A 19 -9.07 -4.60 -0.52
N LEU A 20 -8.50 -5.80 -0.50
CA LEU A 20 -7.11 -5.99 -0.16
C LEU A 20 -6.28 -6.12 -1.44
N VAL A 21 -5.20 -5.35 -1.51
CA VAL A 21 -4.34 -5.32 -2.69
C VAL A 21 -2.89 -5.56 -2.27
N PHE A 22 -2.17 -6.33 -3.07
CA PHE A 22 -0.75 -6.54 -2.87
C PHE A 22 0.01 -5.84 -4.01
N PRO A 23 0.31 -4.56 -3.87
CA PRO A 23 0.82 -3.77 -5.00
C PRO A 23 2.33 -3.83 -5.21
N GLU A 24 3.07 -4.61 -4.45
CA GLU A 24 4.50 -4.66 -4.60
C GLU A 24 4.89 -5.29 -5.94
N ASN A 25 5.82 -4.62 -6.64
CA ASN A 25 6.23 -5.07 -7.96
C ASN A 25 7.38 -6.05 -7.85
N ALA A 26 7.08 -7.33 -7.97
CA ALA A 26 8.07 -8.39 -7.86
C ALA A 26 9.04 -8.44 -9.04
N GLU A 27 8.73 -7.80 -10.16
CA GLU A 27 9.58 -7.84 -11.34
C GLU A 27 10.79 -6.92 -11.24
N ASN A 28 10.83 -6.05 -10.26
CA ASN A 28 11.94 -5.12 -10.09
C ASN A 28 13.02 -5.64 -9.15
N HIS A 29 13.07 -6.94 -8.95
CA HIS A 29 14.08 -7.53 -8.09
C HIS A 29 15.29 -7.93 -8.91
N ALA A 30 16.41 -8.13 -8.24
CA ALA A 30 17.62 -8.56 -8.93
C ALA A 30 17.44 -9.93 -9.58
N PRO A 31 18.20 -10.22 -10.65
CA PRO A 31 18.12 -11.53 -11.28
C PRO A 31 18.36 -12.65 -10.28
N GLY A 32 17.52 -13.65 -10.31
CA GLY A 32 17.63 -14.79 -9.41
C GLY A 32 16.92 -14.65 -8.10
N GLU A 33 16.44 -13.44 -7.79
CA GLU A 33 15.76 -13.27 -6.52
C GLU A 33 14.27 -13.51 -6.59
N GLY A 34 13.62 -13.53 -7.56
CA GLY A 34 12.18 -13.80 -7.66
C GLY A 34 11.33 -13.37 -6.47
N GLY A 35 10.11 -13.01 -6.69
CA GLY A 35 9.17 -12.67 -5.63
C GLY A 35 9.31 -11.24 -5.11
N TYR A 36 8.99 -11.05 -3.85
CA TYR A 36 8.98 -9.73 -3.23
C TYR A 36 10.32 -9.40 -2.58
N ALA A 37 10.51 -8.13 -2.25
CA ALA A 37 11.75 -7.69 -1.63
C ALA A 37 12.05 -8.48 -0.36
N ARG A 38 13.32 -8.82 -0.15
CA ARG A 38 13.72 -9.55 1.05
C ARG A 38 13.77 -8.64 2.26
N GLU A 39 14.17 -7.40 2.05
CA GLU A 39 14.23 -6.43 3.12
C GLU A 39 13.53 -5.16 2.69
N GLY A 40 12.83 -4.55 3.61
CA GLY A 40 12.14 -3.31 3.35
C GLY A 40 10.92 -3.47 2.47
N VAL A 41 10.56 -2.40 1.82
CA VAL A 41 9.40 -2.35 0.94
C VAL A 41 9.89 -2.15 -0.48
N GLY A 42 9.52 -3.04 -1.38
CA GLY A 42 9.91 -2.94 -2.77
C GLY A 42 9.12 -1.85 -3.50
N GLN A 43 9.34 -1.76 -4.81
CA GLN A 43 8.58 -0.81 -5.61
C GLN A 43 7.14 -1.26 -5.73
N LEU A 44 6.24 -0.30 -5.80
CA LEU A 44 4.82 -0.58 -5.93
C LEU A 44 4.34 -0.34 -7.36
N TYR A 45 3.42 -1.17 -7.82
CA TYR A 45 2.68 -0.87 -9.02
C TYR A 45 1.79 0.34 -8.72
N THR A 46 1.66 1.24 -9.69
CA THR A 46 0.85 2.44 -9.48
C THR A 46 -0.58 2.27 -9.97
N GLY A 47 -0.83 1.26 -10.80
CA GLY A 47 -2.13 1.10 -11.46
C GLY A 47 -3.30 0.90 -10.51
N PHE A 48 -3.07 0.31 -9.34
CA PHE A 48 -4.17 0.08 -8.41
C PHE A 48 -4.84 1.39 -7.97
N ALA A 49 -4.08 2.48 -7.94
CA ALA A 49 -4.63 3.76 -7.51
C ALA A 49 -5.67 4.33 -8.48
N MET A 50 -5.73 3.81 -9.70
CA MET A 50 -6.72 4.25 -10.67
C MET A 50 -8.15 3.90 -10.28
N ILE A 51 -8.32 3.00 -9.33
CA ILE A 51 -9.66 2.67 -8.85
C ILE A 51 -10.33 3.88 -8.18
N ALA A 52 -9.53 4.80 -7.63
CA ALA A 52 -10.08 5.94 -6.89
C ALA A 52 -10.88 6.91 -7.78
N PRO A 53 -10.34 7.41 -8.91
CA PRO A 53 -11.15 8.25 -9.77
C PRO A 53 -12.34 7.52 -10.37
N MET A 54 -12.21 6.22 -10.65
CA MET A 54 -13.32 5.44 -11.17
C MET A 54 -14.44 5.31 -10.14
N TYR A 55 -14.07 5.05 -8.89
CA TYR A 55 -15.04 4.94 -7.80
C TYR A 55 -15.73 6.27 -7.55
N TYR A 56 -14.96 7.37 -7.56
CA TYR A 56 -15.54 8.70 -7.36
C TYR A 56 -16.49 9.07 -8.48
N ALA A 57 -16.13 8.76 -9.73
CA ALA A 57 -17.00 9.05 -10.87
C ALA A 57 -18.35 8.35 -10.75
N LYS A 58 -18.35 7.15 -10.15
CA LYS A 58 -19.58 6.39 -10.03
C LYS A 58 -20.40 6.71 -8.78
N THR A 59 -19.77 7.04 -7.69
CA THR A 59 -20.45 7.13 -6.39
C THR A 59 -20.35 8.50 -5.74
N HIS A 60 -19.46 9.36 -6.21
CA HIS A 60 -19.08 10.63 -5.59
C HIS A 60 -18.52 10.46 -4.18
N LYS A 61 -18.06 9.24 -3.87
CA LYS A 61 -17.38 8.95 -2.62
C LYS A 61 -15.89 8.86 -2.85
N ARG A 62 -15.11 9.27 -1.86
CA ARG A 62 -13.65 9.26 -1.95
C ARG A 62 -13.12 7.95 -1.41
N ALA A 63 -12.33 7.26 -2.21
CA ALA A 63 -11.67 6.04 -1.76
C ALA A 63 -10.61 6.38 -0.72
N VAL A 64 -10.42 5.50 0.23
CA VAL A 64 -9.37 5.61 1.24
C VAL A 64 -8.44 4.43 1.10
N PHE A 65 -7.15 4.72 0.97
CA PHE A 65 -6.12 3.69 0.86
C PHE A 65 -5.42 3.57 2.20
N VAL A 66 -5.41 2.39 2.77
CA VAL A 66 -4.82 2.16 4.09
C VAL A 66 -3.59 1.28 3.94
N PRO A 67 -2.41 1.78 4.29
CA PRO A 67 -1.20 0.96 4.19
C PRO A 67 -1.16 -0.07 5.32
N ILE A 68 -0.82 -1.30 4.97
CA ILE A 68 -0.66 -2.38 5.95
C ILE A 68 0.71 -2.99 5.72
N TYR A 69 1.53 -2.98 6.76
CA TYR A 69 2.85 -3.58 6.70
C TYR A 69 2.83 -4.92 7.44
N ALA A 70 3.22 -5.97 6.72
CA ALA A 70 3.29 -7.31 7.29
C ALA A 70 4.75 -7.63 7.63
N SER A 71 5.04 -7.83 8.89
CA SER A 71 6.38 -8.19 9.33
C SER A 71 6.50 -9.70 9.41
N ARG A 72 7.40 -10.27 8.60
CA ARG A 72 7.67 -11.70 8.69
C ARG A 72 8.37 -12.04 9.99
N LYS A 73 9.26 -11.15 10.40
CA LYS A 73 10.09 -11.41 11.57
C LYS A 73 9.28 -11.44 12.84
N HIS A 74 8.40 -10.48 13.00
CA HIS A 74 7.58 -10.41 14.21
C HIS A 74 6.21 -11.03 14.06
N ARG A 75 5.85 -11.45 12.85
CA ARG A 75 4.53 -12.04 12.54
C ARG A 75 3.41 -11.12 12.96
N THR A 76 3.56 -9.83 12.63
CA THR A 76 2.58 -8.82 12.98
C THR A 76 2.14 -8.06 11.73
N LEU A 77 0.96 -7.46 11.84
CA LEU A 77 0.46 -6.53 10.83
C LEU A 77 0.36 -5.15 11.49
N THR A 78 0.93 -4.16 10.84
CA THR A 78 0.83 -2.78 11.30
C THR A 78 0.01 -2.00 10.29
N ILE A 79 -1.00 -1.30 10.79
CA ILE A 79 -1.91 -0.53 9.95
C ILE A 79 -1.57 0.94 10.10
N GLY A 80 -1.29 1.60 8.99
CA GLY A 80 -0.95 3.02 9.01
C GLY A 80 -2.15 3.91 8.76
N GLN A 81 -1.87 5.20 8.64
CA GLN A 81 -2.91 6.20 8.42
C GLN A 81 -3.44 6.12 7.00
N GLY A 82 -4.75 6.24 6.83
CA GLY A 82 -5.38 6.20 5.53
C GLY A 82 -5.04 7.42 4.67
N VAL A 83 -4.93 7.20 3.36
CA VAL A 83 -4.70 8.25 2.38
C VAL A 83 -5.99 8.41 1.59
N VAL A 84 -6.58 9.60 1.66
CA VAL A 84 -7.87 9.86 1.02
C VAL A 84 -7.67 10.46 -0.36
N TYR A 85 -8.40 9.93 -1.33
CA TYR A 85 -8.37 10.43 -2.69
C TYR A 85 -8.89 11.87 -2.77
N ASP A 86 -8.16 12.72 -3.49
CA ASP A 86 -8.56 14.11 -3.73
C ASP A 86 -9.03 14.27 -5.18
N PRO A 87 -10.35 14.41 -5.39
CA PRO A 87 -10.88 14.52 -6.75
C PRO A 87 -10.53 15.83 -7.44
N ASP A 88 -10.09 16.84 -6.70
CA ASP A 88 -9.73 18.13 -7.28
C ASP A 88 -8.31 18.19 -7.80
N ASN A 89 -7.50 17.18 -7.52
CA ASN A 89 -6.13 17.13 -7.99
C ASN A 89 -6.05 16.56 -9.40
N ASN A 90 -4.96 16.88 -10.11
CA ASN A 90 -4.69 16.29 -11.41
C ASN A 90 -4.58 14.76 -11.26
N ALA A 91 -5.19 14.02 -12.16
CA ALA A 91 -5.28 12.55 -12.04
C ALA A 91 -3.91 11.87 -11.95
N THR A 92 -2.95 12.29 -12.76
CA THR A 92 -1.62 11.69 -12.74
C THR A 92 -0.88 12.06 -11.45
N ALA A 93 -0.98 13.32 -11.03
CA ALA A 93 -0.35 13.77 -9.80
C ALA A 93 -0.96 13.07 -8.59
N GLU A 94 -2.27 12.88 -8.59
CA GLU A 94 -2.95 12.24 -7.48
C GLU A 94 -2.58 10.77 -7.35
N LYS A 95 -2.47 10.07 -8.48
CA LYS A 95 -2.02 8.68 -8.46
C LYS A 95 -0.64 8.57 -7.82
N LEU A 96 0.27 9.44 -8.22
CA LEU A 96 1.62 9.42 -7.66
C LEU A 96 1.63 9.82 -6.19
N ARG A 97 0.83 10.81 -5.81
CA ARG A 97 0.74 11.22 -4.41
C ARG A 97 0.27 10.07 -3.51
N ILE A 98 -0.76 9.35 -3.95
CA ILE A 98 -1.29 8.23 -3.17
C ILE A 98 -0.24 7.13 -3.04
N VAL A 99 0.38 6.75 -4.15
CA VAL A 99 1.38 5.66 -4.12
C VAL A 99 2.59 6.06 -3.28
N ASP A 100 3.08 7.29 -3.43
CA ASP A 100 4.22 7.76 -2.64
C ASP A 100 3.89 7.82 -1.16
N ALA A 101 2.70 8.29 -0.79
CA ALA A 101 2.30 8.33 0.60
C ALA A 101 2.20 6.94 1.22
N LEU A 102 1.68 5.97 0.47
CA LEU A 102 1.60 4.59 0.94
C LEU A 102 2.98 3.98 1.09
N LEU A 103 3.85 4.19 0.11
CA LEU A 103 5.21 3.67 0.15
C LEU A 103 5.99 4.25 1.32
N ASP A 104 5.90 5.57 1.52
CA ASP A 104 6.58 6.23 2.63
C ASP A 104 6.09 5.70 3.97
N SER A 105 4.79 5.49 4.10
CA SER A 105 4.21 4.97 5.33
C SER A 105 4.69 3.54 5.62
N MET A 106 4.69 2.69 4.60
CA MET A 106 5.15 1.31 4.78
C MET A 106 6.63 1.24 5.04
N GLN A 107 7.42 2.10 4.39
CA GLN A 107 8.86 2.16 4.63
C GLN A 107 9.16 2.63 6.05
N ALA A 108 8.41 3.60 6.55
CA ALA A 108 8.56 4.07 7.92
C ALA A 108 8.24 2.96 8.93
N MET A 109 7.22 2.16 8.65
CA MET A 109 6.89 1.03 9.54
C MET A 109 7.99 -0.03 9.53
N TYR A 110 8.61 -0.27 8.37
CA TYR A 110 9.74 -1.17 8.29
C TYR A 110 10.94 -0.63 9.09
N GLU A 111 11.24 0.64 8.94
CA GLU A 111 12.35 1.26 9.65
C GLU A 111 12.13 1.26 11.16
N GLN A 112 10.92 1.45 11.60
CA GLN A 112 10.58 1.38 13.02
C GLN A 112 10.81 -0.03 13.57
N GLU A 113 10.47 -1.05 12.79
CA GLU A 113 10.74 -2.42 13.16
C GLU A 113 12.23 -2.65 13.35
N THR A 114 13.04 -2.13 12.43
CA THR A 114 14.49 -2.29 12.50
C THR A 114 15.08 -1.59 13.70
N VAL A 115 14.58 -0.41 14.04
CA VAL A 115 15.04 0.33 15.21
C VAL A 115 14.71 -0.44 16.49
N ASP A 116 13.50 -0.99 16.56
CA ASP A 116 13.08 -1.72 17.74
C ASP A 116 13.90 -2.98 17.98
N GLU A 117 14.59 -3.46 16.97
CA GLU A 117 15.44 -4.64 17.12
C GLU A 117 16.85 -4.29 17.52
N SER A 118 17.22 -3.03 17.58
CA SER A 118 18.57 -2.64 17.94
C SER A 118 18.85 -3.07 19.38
N PRO A 119 20.01 -3.64 19.65
CA PRO A 119 20.38 -4.04 21.02
C PRO A 119 20.29 -2.87 21.99
N THR A 120 20.52 -1.67 21.51
CA THR A 120 20.47 -0.52 22.39
C THR A 120 19.06 -0.11 22.76
N SER A 121 18.09 -0.68 22.06
CA SER A 121 16.71 -0.34 22.38
C SER A 121 16.19 -1.21 23.50
N HIS A 122 16.99 -2.14 23.98
CA HIS A 122 16.53 -2.97 25.03
C HIS A 122 16.90 -2.39 26.30
N PRO A 123 16.08 -1.97 27.04
CA PRO A 123 16.33 -1.40 28.27
C PRO A 123 16.54 -2.48 29.18
N SER A 124 17.21 -3.22 28.87
CA SER A 124 17.50 -4.08 29.71
C SER A 124 16.78 -4.85 30.21
N ALA A 125 16.25 -4.97 29.80
CA ALA A 125 15.68 -5.93 30.11
C ALA A 125 15.83 -6.22 31.47
N CYS A 126 16.16 -5.68 32.10
CA CYS A 126 16.23 -6.05 33.38
C CYS A 126 15.18 -6.51 33.98
#